data_4c2f033b8a51cf10727cfe6c1c656b2c
#
_entry.id   4c2f033b8a51cf10727cfe6c1c656b2c
#
_cell.length_a   1.000
_cell.length_b   1.000
_cell.length_c   1.000
_cell.angle_alpha   90.00
_cell.angle_beta   90.00
_cell.angle_gamma   90.00
#
_symmetry.space_group_name_H-M   'P 1'
#
loop_
_entity.id
_entity.type
_entity.pdbx_description
1 polymer ?
#
loop_
_entity_poly.entity_id
_entity_poly.type
_entity_poly.pdbx_seq_one_letter_code
_entity_poly.pdbx_strand_id
1 'polypeptide(L)'
;ALPICRRHVIGGVIYMEEYLKTLLEQIRCKKAHASIYHEIRGHIEEQVADNIAEDMSKDDALKAALNDMGDPVQTGVEMDQLHRPQMAWRIIVAIGILTLFSILIQYLVTRYIPDNNAYFFRHHIFNAIISFSAMIVVYRIDYSLIGKYSKWIATIFLLFFAFQIFIVEMRLNGTLYMRILSKVLIMSPLFFLYVPLFGAILYQYRGKGWRVVPKIFIWMALPLFLTLELPNLGVTISLFFMLASLLTIAVWKGWFTFHKKKFLTAFWGISISFPIASVAILMQTGKLALYQIARIHALFDPTVENHALQTLRSIVTNSAFIGASNKKSLLQEGQNSDYILSTLSAYYGILVALVAVLLILLLIRKIFQISSSQKNQLGMMMGYGCGIVFFVSAFWNVLVTLGLVFPTYTFLPFFSYGGVTMVVTYILLGIVLSIYRYKNVLSDTYMYKKNWDVA
;
A
#
# COMPACT_ATOMS: atom_id res chain seq x y z
N ALA A 1 -18.22 58.63 -19.68
CA ALA A 1 -18.66 57.97 -18.39
C ALA A 1 -18.17 56.51 -18.29
N LEU A 2 -16.99 56.13 -18.84
CA LEU A 2 -16.47 54.76 -18.80
C LEU A 2 -15.07 54.58 -18.10
N PRO A 3 -14.36 55.57 -17.57
CA PRO A 3 -13.08 55.34 -16.89
C PRO A 3 -13.17 55.14 -15.36
N ILE A 4 -14.23 55.60 -14.70
CA ILE A 4 -14.30 55.63 -13.21
C ILE A 4 -14.61 54.23 -12.67
N CYS A 5 -15.50 53.47 -13.34
CA CYS A 5 -15.86 52.11 -12.88
C CYS A 5 -14.72 51.07 -13.02
N ARG A 6 -13.77 51.23 -13.95
CA ARG A 6 -12.60 50.38 -14.09
C ARG A 6 -11.54 50.60 -13.01
N ARG A 7 -11.37 51.84 -12.50
CA ARG A 7 -10.39 52.17 -11.44
C ARG A 7 -10.79 51.59 -10.07
N HIS A 8 -12.07 51.59 -9.73
CA HIS A 8 -12.54 51.05 -8.44
C HIS A 8 -12.47 49.52 -8.41
N VAL A 9 -12.85 48.84 -9.52
CA VAL A 9 -12.72 47.36 -9.63
C VAL A 9 -11.26 46.93 -9.57
N ILE A 10 -10.33 47.68 -10.14
CA ILE A 10 -8.90 47.42 -10.08
C ILE A 10 -8.36 47.64 -8.66
N GLY A 11 -8.81 48.65 -7.91
CA GLY A 11 -8.41 48.91 -6.54
C GLY A 11 -8.81 47.79 -5.58
N GLY A 12 -10.07 47.33 -5.62
CA GLY A 12 -10.57 46.25 -4.76
C GLY A 12 -9.85 44.91 -4.98
N VAL A 13 -9.60 44.54 -6.23
CA VAL A 13 -8.84 43.31 -6.54
C VAL A 13 -7.41 43.40 -6.05
N ILE A 14 -6.77 44.57 -6.11
CA ILE A 14 -5.40 44.78 -5.60
C ILE A 14 -5.34 44.58 -4.09
N TYR A 15 -6.30 45.08 -3.31
CA TYR A 15 -6.35 44.90 -1.84
C TYR A 15 -6.53 43.43 -1.46
N MET A 16 -7.38 42.68 -2.13
CA MET A 16 -7.58 41.24 -1.88
C MET A 16 -6.29 40.46 -2.21
N GLU A 17 -5.66 40.73 -3.34
CA GLU A 17 -4.41 40.04 -3.73
C GLU A 17 -3.25 40.38 -2.78
N GLU A 18 -3.15 41.61 -2.27
CA GLU A 18 -2.16 42.02 -1.28
C GLU A 18 -2.39 41.32 0.07
N TYR A 19 -3.65 41.21 0.52
CA TYR A 19 -4.04 40.43 1.70
C TYR A 19 -3.61 38.97 1.56
N LEU A 20 -3.99 38.31 0.46
CA LEU A 20 -3.67 36.93 0.19
C LEU A 20 -2.16 36.68 0.07
N LYS A 21 -1.42 37.61 -0.53
CA LYS A 21 0.03 37.54 -0.64
C LYS A 21 0.70 37.63 0.74
N THR A 22 0.32 38.58 1.57
CA THR A 22 0.84 38.76 2.93
C THR A 22 0.56 37.54 3.80
N LEU A 23 -0.65 36.98 3.73
CA LEU A 23 -1.03 35.74 4.41
C LEU A 23 -0.16 34.57 3.96
N LEU A 24 0.03 34.38 2.64
CA LEU A 24 0.83 33.26 2.11
C LEU A 24 2.31 33.36 2.45
N GLU A 25 2.85 34.56 2.63
CA GLU A 25 4.25 34.76 3.04
C GLU A 25 4.52 34.20 4.45
N GLN A 26 3.49 34.09 5.32
CA GLN A 26 3.63 33.49 6.65
C GLN A 26 3.66 31.95 6.60
N ILE A 27 3.25 31.33 5.51
CA ILE A 27 3.11 29.87 5.38
C ILE A 27 4.42 29.26 4.84
N ARG A 28 5.09 28.47 5.67
CA ARG A 28 6.38 27.82 5.34
C ARG A 28 6.23 26.73 4.27
N CYS A 29 5.09 26.05 4.23
CA CYS A 29 4.84 24.98 3.28
C CYS A 29 4.35 25.51 1.94
N LYS A 30 5.25 25.81 0.99
CA LYS A 30 4.90 26.33 -0.34
C LYS A 30 3.88 25.48 -1.11
N LYS A 31 3.76 24.18 -0.80
CA LYS A 31 2.79 23.29 -1.43
C LYS A 31 1.34 23.55 -0.99
N ALA A 32 1.16 24.09 0.21
CA ALA A 32 -0.15 24.47 0.74
C ALA A 32 -0.63 25.80 0.16
N HIS A 33 0.28 26.66 -0.36
CA HIS A 33 -0.04 28.01 -0.82
C HIS A 33 -1.21 28.03 -1.82
N ALA A 34 -1.18 27.19 -2.83
CA ALA A 34 -2.23 27.22 -3.85
C ALA A 34 -3.59 26.72 -3.32
N SER A 35 -3.60 25.75 -2.41
CA SER A 35 -4.83 25.26 -1.77
C SER A 35 -5.41 26.32 -0.87
N ILE A 36 -4.58 26.95 -0.02
CA ILE A 36 -4.98 27.99 0.93
C ILE A 36 -5.42 29.23 0.17
N TYR A 37 -4.70 29.64 -0.89
CA TYR A 37 -5.09 30.75 -1.74
C TYR A 37 -6.52 30.60 -2.27
N HIS A 38 -6.85 29.41 -2.84
CA HIS A 38 -8.19 29.17 -3.38
C HIS A 38 -9.27 29.08 -2.28
N GLU A 39 -8.94 28.53 -1.13
CA GLU A 39 -9.84 28.39 0.00
C GLU A 39 -10.18 29.77 0.59
N ILE A 40 -9.17 30.56 0.95
CA ILE A 40 -9.37 31.90 1.55
C ILE A 40 -10.00 32.85 0.53
N ARG A 41 -9.55 32.82 -0.73
CA ARG A 41 -10.18 33.61 -1.80
C ARG A 41 -11.66 33.27 -1.96
N GLY A 42 -12.01 31.98 -1.96
CA GLY A 42 -13.39 31.54 -2.03
C GLY A 42 -14.25 32.06 -0.89
N HIS A 43 -13.73 32.04 0.34
CA HIS A 43 -14.42 32.59 1.52
C HIS A 43 -14.62 34.10 1.42
N ILE A 44 -13.58 34.84 0.98
CA ILE A 44 -13.70 36.28 0.76
C ILE A 44 -14.76 36.58 -0.32
N GLU A 45 -14.72 35.86 -1.47
CA GLU A 45 -15.68 36.04 -2.56
C GLU A 45 -17.14 35.72 -2.12
N GLU A 46 -17.33 34.70 -1.29
CA GLU A 46 -18.63 34.32 -0.74
C GLU A 46 -19.15 35.39 0.21
N GLN A 47 -18.32 35.87 1.13
CA GLN A 47 -18.69 36.92 2.09
C GLN A 47 -18.97 38.27 1.42
N VAL A 48 -18.20 38.59 0.35
CA VAL A 48 -18.48 39.79 -0.48
C VAL A 48 -19.85 39.66 -1.16
N ALA A 49 -20.20 38.47 -1.66
CA ALA A 49 -21.50 38.25 -2.29
C ALA A 49 -22.65 38.40 -1.31
N ASP A 50 -22.48 37.91 -0.07
CA ASP A 50 -23.48 38.05 1.00
C ASP A 50 -23.66 39.54 1.41
N ASN A 51 -22.56 40.28 1.59
CA ASN A 51 -22.60 41.70 1.95
C ASN A 51 -23.24 42.54 0.81
N ILE A 52 -23.04 42.18 -0.46
CA ILE A 52 -23.73 42.84 -1.60
C ILE A 52 -25.23 42.54 -1.57
N ALA A 53 -25.63 41.32 -1.19
CA ALA A 53 -27.04 40.96 -1.03
C ALA A 53 -27.74 41.74 0.08
N GLU A 54 -27.01 42.31 1.04
CA GLU A 54 -27.43 43.21 2.08
C GLU A 54 -27.38 44.73 1.67
N ASP A 55 -27.37 45.01 0.37
CA ASP A 55 -27.35 46.36 -0.25
C ASP A 55 -26.05 47.16 -0.02
N MET A 56 -24.93 46.52 0.33
CA MET A 56 -23.63 47.20 0.41
C MET A 56 -23.04 47.49 -0.99
N SER A 57 -22.28 48.62 -1.09
CA SER A 57 -21.49 48.84 -2.29
C SER A 57 -20.38 47.81 -2.43
N LYS A 58 -19.96 47.49 -3.67
CA LYS A 58 -18.89 46.49 -3.91
C LYS A 58 -17.60 46.77 -3.13
N ASP A 59 -17.20 48.02 -3.05
CA ASP A 59 -15.97 48.43 -2.36
C ASP A 59 -16.09 48.31 -0.85
N ASP A 60 -17.25 48.64 -0.29
CA ASP A 60 -17.53 48.52 1.14
C ASP A 60 -17.74 47.05 1.55
N ALA A 61 -18.42 46.27 0.71
CA ALA A 61 -18.59 44.83 0.89
C ALA A 61 -17.24 44.10 0.96
N LEU A 62 -16.29 44.47 0.09
CA LEU A 62 -14.94 43.88 0.10
C LEU A 62 -14.14 44.28 1.34
N LYS A 63 -14.21 45.59 1.72
CA LYS A 63 -13.52 46.06 2.95
C LYS A 63 -14.09 45.39 4.19
N ALA A 64 -15.39 45.23 4.28
CA ALA A 64 -16.06 44.53 5.37
C ALA A 64 -15.60 43.06 5.41
N ALA A 65 -15.63 42.33 4.28
CA ALA A 65 -15.17 40.94 4.20
C ALA A 65 -13.69 40.78 4.61
N LEU A 66 -12.80 41.66 4.14
CA LEU A 66 -11.37 41.63 4.52
C LEU A 66 -11.18 41.95 6.03
N ASN A 67 -12.00 42.87 6.59
CA ASN A 67 -11.92 43.22 8.01
C ASN A 67 -12.40 42.06 8.91
N ASP A 68 -13.42 41.33 8.46
CA ASP A 68 -13.95 40.16 9.17
C ASP A 68 -12.97 38.96 9.10
N MET A 69 -12.15 38.85 8.05
CA MET A 69 -11.07 37.86 7.96
C MET A 69 -9.90 38.13 8.91
N GLY A 70 -9.81 39.31 9.51
CA GLY A 70 -8.78 39.71 10.46
C GLY A 70 -7.42 40.01 9.86
N ASP A 71 -6.39 40.07 10.71
CA ASP A 71 -5.04 40.39 10.29
C ASP A 71 -4.42 39.25 9.44
N PRO A 72 -3.94 39.54 8.20
CA PRO A 72 -3.39 38.54 7.31
C PRO A 72 -2.15 37.83 7.88
N VAL A 73 -1.37 38.51 8.74
CA VAL A 73 -0.19 37.92 9.38
C VAL A 73 -0.61 36.90 10.43
N GLN A 74 -1.57 37.23 11.30
CA GLN A 74 -2.06 36.32 12.33
C GLN A 74 -2.77 35.12 11.70
N THR A 75 -3.68 35.37 10.76
CA THR A 75 -4.40 34.31 10.03
C THR A 75 -3.41 33.40 9.27
N GLY A 76 -2.36 33.97 8.66
CA GLY A 76 -1.31 33.22 7.98
C GLY A 76 -0.51 32.31 8.92
N VAL A 77 -0.17 32.79 10.13
CA VAL A 77 0.52 31.98 11.15
C VAL A 77 -0.37 30.83 11.65
N GLU A 78 -1.66 31.06 11.87
CA GLU A 78 -2.61 30.03 12.27
C GLU A 78 -2.77 28.97 11.16
N MET A 79 -2.86 29.42 9.90
CA MET A 79 -2.91 28.51 8.74
C MET A 79 -1.60 27.72 8.57
N ASP A 80 -0.41 28.29 8.86
CA ASP A 80 0.85 27.54 8.87
C ASP A 80 0.82 26.43 9.91
N GLN A 81 0.29 26.65 11.10
CA GLN A 81 0.19 25.62 12.13
C GLN A 81 -0.72 24.46 11.71
N LEU A 82 -1.83 24.75 11.02
CA LEU A 82 -2.79 23.76 10.55
C LEU A 82 -2.26 22.96 9.35
N HIS A 83 -1.55 23.61 8.42
CA HIS A 83 -1.15 23.06 7.13
C HIS A 83 0.34 22.64 7.05
N ARG A 84 1.09 22.72 8.14
CA ARG A 84 2.48 22.24 8.14
C ARG A 84 2.57 20.72 8.11
N PRO A 85 3.61 20.16 7.45
CA PRO A 85 3.86 18.74 7.43
C PRO A 85 4.04 18.17 8.84
N GLN A 86 3.24 17.17 9.20
CA GLN A 86 3.29 16.56 10.52
C GLN A 86 4.35 15.46 10.61
N MET A 87 5.17 15.48 11.66
CA MET A 87 6.13 14.40 11.91
C MET A 87 5.47 13.21 12.61
N ALA A 88 5.62 12.03 12.02
CA ALA A 88 5.02 10.78 12.51
C ALA A 88 5.89 10.09 13.58
N TRP A 89 6.49 10.83 14.53
CA TRP A 89 7.44 10.28 15.51
C TRP A 89 6.93 9.05 16.24
N ARG A 90 5.66 9.06 16.70
CA ARG A 90 5.07 7.92 17.41
C ARG A 90 5.02 6.66 16.55
N ILE A 91 4.78 6.81 15.25
CA ILE A 91 4.69 5.69 14.31
C ILE A 91 6.11 5.19 13.98
N ILE A 92 7.06 6.10 13.75
CA ILE A 92 8.47 5.75 13.49
C ILE A 92 9.07 4.99 14.68
N VAL A 93 8.82 5.44 15.91
CA VAL A 93 9.25 4.73 17.13
C VAL A 93 8.59 3.35 17.24
N ALA A 94 7.29 3.24 16.98
CA ALA A 94 6.60 1.96 17.00
C ALA A 94 7.16 0.97 15.94
N ILE A 95 7.49 1.46 14.74
CA ILE A 95 8.17 0.66 13.71
C ILE A 95 9.57 0.26 14.19
N GLY A 96 10.31 1.15 14.84
CA GLY A 96 11.61 0.84 15.43
C GLY A 96 11.52 -0.27 16.48
N ILE A 97 10.54 -0.22 17.37
CA ILE A 97 10.27 -1.28 18.36
C ILE A 97 9.93 -2.61 17.68
N LEU A 98 9.06 -2.59 16.65
CA LEU A 98 8.75 -3.77 15.85
C LEU A 98 9.99 -4.35 15.16
N THR A 99 10.90 -3.50 14.68
CA THR A 99 12.18 -3.91 14.09
C THR A 99 13.06 -4.62 15.09
N LEU A 100 13.18 -4.08 16.31
CA LEU A 100 13.93 -4.71 17.39
C LEU A 100 13.31 -6.06 17.77
N PHE A 101 11.99 -6.13 17.83
CA PHE A 101 11.29 -7.38 18.10
C PHE A 101 11.48 -8.41 16.96
N SER A 102 11.52 -7.97 15.70
CA SER A 102 11.87 -8.80 14.54
C SER A 102 13.28 -9.38 14.67
N ILE A 103 14.26 -8.57 15.07
CA ILE A 103 15.64 -9.01 15.28
C ILE A 103 15.69 -10.04 16.41
N LEU A 104 14.95 -9.83 17.49
CA LEU A 104 14.84 -10.79 18.59
C LEU A 104 14.24 -12.12 18.13
N ILE A 105 13.13 -12.10 17.40
CA ILE A 105 12.51 -13.32 16.85
C ILE A 105 13.48 -14.07 15.93
N GLN A 106 14.15 -13.38 15.03
CA GLN A 106 15.13 -14.03 14.15
C GLN A 106 16.32 -14.58 14.93
N TYR A 107 16.79 -13.92 15.98
CA TYR A 107 17.80 -14.49 16.88
C TYR A 107 17.32 -15.79 17.52
N LEU A 108 16.09 -15.82 18.02
CA LEU A 108 15.50 -17.01 18.64
C LEU A 108 15.36 -18.16 17.62
N VAL A 109 14.86 -17.87 16.43
CA VAL A 109 14.64 -18.88 15.39
C VAL A 109 15.95 -19.42 14.82
N THR A 110 16.90 -18.55 14.51
CA THR A 110 18.18 -18.97 13.90
C THR A 110 19.03 -19.85 14.81
N ARG A 111 18.83 -19.82 16.14
CA ARG A 111 19.50 -20.74 17.08
C ARG A 111 19.24 -22.22 16.78
N TYR A 112 18.15 -22.53 16.10
CA TYR A 112 17.76 -23.90 15.77
C TYR A 112 18.08 -24.30 14.32
N ILE A 113 18.69 -23.40 13.54
CA ILE A 113 19.13 -23.69 12.17
C ILE A 113 20.57 -24.25 12.23
N PRO A 114 20.80 -25.49 11.82
CA PRO A 114 22.15 -26.05 11.78
C PRO A 114 23.06 -25.25 10.82
N ASP A 115 24.34 -25.22 11.12
CA ASP A 115 25.47 -24.78 10.27
C ASP A 115 25.53 -23.32 9.81
N ASN A 116 24.45 -22.53 9.85
CA ASN A 116 24.42 -21.16 9.32
C ASN A 116 23.72 -20.11 10.20
N ASN A 117 23.53 -20.36 11.48
CA ASN A 117 22.79 -19.48 12.40
C ASN A 117 23.33 -18.05 12.45
N ALA A 118 24.65 -17.90 12.60
CA ALA A 118 25.30 -16.59 12.70
C ALA A 118 25.25 -15.82 11.35
N TYR A 119 25.24 -16.52 10.22
CA TYR A 119 25.09 -15.92 8.91
C TYR A 119 23.69 -15.29 8.73
N PHE A 120 22.63 -16.06 8.95
CA PHE A 120 21.25 -15.58 8.81
C PHE A 120 20.95 -14.42 9.76
N PHE A 121 21.38 -14.52 11.01
CA PHE A 121 21.15 -13.46 12.00
C PHE A 121 21.86 -12.14 11.64
N ARG A 122 23.16 -12.20 11.28
CA ARG A 122 23.90 -10.99 10.86
C ARG A 122 23.32 -10.35 9.63
N HIS A 123 22.92 -11.15 8.63
CA HIS A 123 22.29 -10.63 7.42
C HIS A 123 20.91 -10.03 7.70
N HIS A 124 20.15 -10.57 8.65
CA HIS A 124 18.88 -9.98 9.05
C HIS A 124 19.06 -8.59 9.65
N ILE A 125 20.04 -8.40 10.55
CA ILE A 125 20.37 -7.08 11.12
C ILE A 125 20.76 -6.10 9.99
N PHE A 126 21.64 -6.52 9.07
CA PHE A 126 22.06 -5.68 7.95
C PHE A 126 20.88 -5.29 7.06
N ASN A 127 20.03 -6.24 6.72
CA ASN A 127 18.81 -6.00 5.96
C ASN A 127 17.86 -5.05 6.71
N ALA A 128 17.74 -5.15 8.03
CA ALA A 128 16.93 -4.26 8.86
C ALA A 128 17.42 -2.81 8.78
N ILE A 129 18.73 -2.60 8.87
CA ILE A 129 19.33 -1.26 8.77
C ILE A 129 19.08 -0.66 7.39
N ILE A 130 19.34 -1.41 6.32
CA ILE A 130 19.11 -0.95 4.94
C ILE A 130 17.62 -0.63 4.73
N SER A 131 16.74 -1.51 5.16
CA SER A 131 15.30 -1.36 4.98
C SER A 131 14.76 -0.17 5.75
N PHE A 132 15.19 0.03 6.99
CA PHE A 132 14.81 1.19 7.79
C PHE A 132 15.33 2.50 7.16
N SER A 133 16.54 2.50 6.63
CA SER A 133 17.09 3.63 5.88
C SER A 133 16.27 3.92 4.62
N ALA A 134 15.91 2.89 3.84
CA ALA A 134 15.03 3.03 2.68
C ALA A 134 13.66 3.61 3.06
N MET A 135 13.06 3.19 4.18
CA MET A 135 11.83 3.78 4.71
C MET A 135 11.97 5.29 4.94
N ILE A 136 13.05 5.72 5.56
CA ILE A 136 13.28 7.14 5.84
C ILE A 136 13.47 7.94 4.54
N VAL A 137 14.15 7.37 3.54
CA VAL A 137 14.28 8.00 2.22
C VAL A 137 12.90 8.16 1.56
N VAL A 138 12.10 7.09 1.51
CA VAL A 138 10.75 7.13 0.93
C VAL A 138 9.82 8.07 1.71
N TYR A 139 9.92 8.10 3.04
CA TYR A 139 9.19 9.06 3.88
C TYR A 139 9.47 10.52 3.52
N ARG A 140 10.70 10.85 3.05
CA ARG A 140 11.06 12.20 2.59
C ARG A 140 10.44 12.55 1.25
N ILE A 141 10.16 11.55 0.41
CA ILE A 141 9.53 11.73 -0.90
C ILE A 141 8.03 12.02 -0.69
N ASP A 142 7.53 13.01 -1.41
CA ASP A 142 6.12 13.33 -1.41
C ASP A 142 5.32 12.27 -2.19
N TYR A 143 4.39 11.60 -1.51
CA TYR A 143 3.53 10.59 -2.13
C TYR A 143 2.72 11.15 -3.32
N SER A 144 2.42 12.46 -3.35
CA SER A 144 1.68 13.08 -4.45
C SER A 144 2.47 13.06 -5.77
N LEU A 145 3.80 13.13 -5.71
CA LEU A 145 4.67 12.95 -6.88
C LEU A 145 4.59 11.51 -7.40
N ILE A 146 4.63 10.52 -6.48
CA ILE A 146 4.44 9.12 -6.83
C ILE A 146 3.07 8.94 -7.50
N GLY A 147 2.03 9.56 -6.94
CA GLY A 147 0.68 9.53 -7.50
C GLY A 147 0.58 10.18 -8.87
N LYS A 148 1.20 11.35 -9.06
CA LYS A 148 1.21 12.07 -10.34
C LYS A 148 1.86 11.26 -11.45
N TYR A 149 3.01 10.64 -11.17
CA TYR A 149 3.78 9.87 -12.14
C TYR A 149 3.49 8.36 -12.07
N SER A 150 2.42 7.94 -11.38
CA SER A 150 2.15 6.52 -11.11
C SER A 150 2.08 5.66 -12.37
N LYS A 151 1.51 6.13 -13.48
CA LYS A 151 1.48 5.39 -14.75
C LYS A 151 2.88 5.20 -15.33
N TRP A 152 3.71 6.23 -15.34
CA TRP A 152 5.08 6.14 -15.81
C TRP A 152 5.92 5.21 -14.93
N ILE A 153 5.81 5.34 -13.61
CA ILE A 153 6.49 4.47 -12.66
C ILE A 153 6.04 3.04 -12.85
N ALA A 154 4.73 2.80 -12.98
CA ALA A 154 4.16 1.47 -13.22
C ALA A 154 4.62 0.88 -14.56
N THR A 155 4.68 1.68 -15.63
CA THR A 155 5.15 1.21 -16.94
C THR A 155 6.62 0.81 -16.87
N ILE A 156 7.50 1.66 -16.30
CA ILE A 156 8.92 1.35 -16.14
C ILE A 156 9.11 0.09 -15.28
N PHE A 157 8.33 -0.02 -14.21
CA PHE A 157 8.34 -1.17 -13.32
C PHE A 157 7.97 -2.46 -14.07
N LEU A 158 6.88 -2.46 -14.85
CA LEU A 158 6.44 -3.63 -15.62
C LEU A 158 7.43 -3.99 -16.73
N LEU A 159 7.98 -3.00 -17.43
CA LEU A 159 9.01 -3.23 -18.45
C LEU A 159 10.28 -3.83 -17.86
N PHE A 160 10.71 -3.36 -16.69
CA PHE A 160 11.85 -3.93 -15.97
C PHE A 160 11.62 -5.42 -15.65
N PHE A 161 10.44 -5.78 -15.12
CA PHE A 161 10.11 -7.17 -14.82
C PHE A 161 9.95 -8.02 -16.09
N ALA A 162 9.34 -7.48 -17.15
CA ALA A 162 9.26 -8.16 -18.43
C ALA A 162 10.67 -8.46 -18.99
N PHE A 163 11.57 -7.48 -18.93
CA PHE A 163 12.98 -7.68 -19.32
C PHE A 163 13.64 -8.77 -18.49
N GLN A 164 13.48 -8.77 -17.17
CA GLN A 164 14.06 -9.79 -16.29
C GLN A 164 13.49 -11.19 -16.55
N ILE A 165 12.20 -11.31 -16.83
CA ILE A 165 11.51 -12.60 -17.02
C ILE A 165 11.84 -13.19 -18.40
N PHE A 166 11.81 -12.39 -19.47
CA PHE A 166 11.89 -12.88 -20.85
C PHE A 166 13.28 -12.78 -21.48
N ILE A 167 14.16 -11.93 -20.95
CA ILE A 167 15.48 -11.72 -21.55
C ILE A 167 16.61 -12.24 -20.66
N VAL A 168 16.58 -11.93 -19.35
CA VAL A 168 17.65 -12.36 -18.45
C VAL A 168 17.46 -13.81 -18.01
N GLU A 169 16.23 -14.30 -17.88
CA GLU A 169 15.83 -15.68 -17.55
C GLU A 169 16.57 -16.33 -16.38
N MET A 170 17.04 -15.55 -15.42
CA MET A 170 17.78 -16.08 -14.29
C MET A 170 16.84 -16.74 -13.29
N ARG A 171 16.54 -18.03 -13.51
CA ARG A 171 15.61 -18.81 -12.68
C ARG A 171 16.35 -19.94 -11.97
N LEU A 172 16.09 -20.10 -10.67
CA LEU A 172 16.57 -21.24 -9.88
C LEU A 172 15.35 -21.85 -9.18
N ASN A 173 15.12 -23.15 -9.41
CA ASN A 173 13.91 -23.85 -8.91
C ASN A 173 12.61 -23.07 -9.18
N GLY A 174 12.56 -22.40 -10.35
CA GLY A 174 11.41 -21.63 -10.76
C GLY A 174 11.26 -20.24 -10.13
N THR A 175 12.06 -19.85 -9.19
CA THR A 175 12.06 -18.52 -8.61
C THR A 175 12.89 -17.58 -9.47
N LEU A 176 12.38 -16.38 -9.77
CA LEU A 176 13.12 -15.35 -10.48
C LEU A 176 14.11 -14.68 -9.53
N TYR A 177 15.37 -14.70 -9.93
CA TYR A 177 16.46 -14.07 -9.20
C TYR A 177 17.08 -12.94 -10.01
N MET A 178 17.56 -11.93 -9.33
CA MET A 178 18.47 -10.95 -9.88
C MET A 178 19.81 -11.04 -9.15
N ARG A 179 20.89 -11.11 -9.91
CA ARG A 179 22.24 -11.07 -9.35
C ARG A 179 22.74 -9.63 -9.32
N ILE A 180 22.93 -9.10 -8.10
CA ILE A 180 23.58 -7.81 -7.90
C ILE A 180 24.91 -8.07 -7.19
N LEU A 181 26.01 -7.81 -7.89
CA LEU A 181 27.35 -8.18 -7.46
C LEU A 181 27.44 -9.69 -7.14
N SER A 182 27.73 -10.06 -5.93
CA SER A 182 27.82 -11.45 -5.48
C SER A 182 26.52 -11.98 -4.83
N LYS A 183 25.47 -11.15 -4.69
CA LYS A 183 24.23 -11.53 -4.01
C LYS A 183 23.13 -11.85 -4.99
N VAL A 184 22.39 -12.91 -4.68
CA VAL A 184 21.19 -13.34 -5.40
C VAL A 184 19.96 -12.85 -4.66
N LEU A 185 19.12 -12.05 -5.32
CA LEU A 185 17.93 -11.43 -4.74
C LEU A 185 16.67 -12.05 -5.35
N ILE A 186 15.74 -12.47 -4.51
CA ILE A 186 14.42 -12.95 -4.95
C ILE A 186 13.57 -11.75 -5.37
N MET A 187 13.10 -11.76 -6.63
CA MET A 187 12.39 -10.62 -7.22
C MET A 187 10.89 -10.60 -6.94
N SER A 188 10.30 -11.75 -6.63
CA SER A 188 8.83 -11.88 -6.48
C SER A 188 8.18 -10.89 -5.49
N PRO A 189 8.76 -10.57 -4.33
CA PRO A 189 8.14 -9.63 -3.38
C PRO A 189 8.02 -8.20 -3.90
N LEU A 190 8.86 -7.80 -4.85
CA LEU A 190 8.83 -6.46 -5.41
C LEU A 190 7.52 -6.16 -6.12
N PHE A 191 6.80 -7.18 -6.66
CA PHE A 191 5.49 -6.99 -7.27
C PHE A 191 4.47 -6.36 -6.32
N PHE A 192 4.63 -6.52 -5.01
CA PHE A 192 3.73 -5.90 -4.04
C PHE A 192 3.86 -4.37 -3.94
N LEU A 193 4.98 -3.80 -4.40
CA LEU A 193 5.13 -2.34 -4.55
C LEU A 193 4.22 -1.76 -5.64
N TYR A 194 3.76 -2.60 -6.56
CA TYR A 194 2.80 -2.19 -7.59
C TYR A 194 1.42 -1.85 -7.02
N VAL A 195 1.03 -2.43 -5.89
CA VAL A 195 -0.32 -2.27 -5.32
C VAL A 195 -0.66 -0.81 -4.99
N PRO A 196 0.15 -0.03 -4.23
CA PRO A 196 -0.12 1.39 -4.02
C PRO A 196 -0.04 2.22 -5.31
N LEU A 197 0.78 1.84 -6.31
CA LEU A 197 0.81 2.48 -7.63
C LEU A 197 -0.51 2.27 -8.38
N PHE A 198 -1.05 1.05 -8.34
CA PHE A 198 -2.37 0.75 -8.91
C PHE A 198 -3.48 1.56 -8.24
N GLY A 199 -3.42 1.74 -6.91
CA GLY A 199 -4.32 2.65 -6.19
C GLY A 199 -4.27 4.09 -6.72
N ALA A 200 -3.07 4.59 -7.02
CA ALA A 200 -2.88 5.91 -7.62
C ALA A 200 -3.36 5.98 -9.08
N ILE A 201 -3.21 4.90 -9.85
CA ILE A 201 -3.74 4.79 -11.22
C ILE A 201 -5.28 4.82 -11.20
N LEU A 202 -5.92 4.10 -10.27
CA LEU A 202 -7.37 4.15 -10.10
C LEU A 202 -7.86 5.57 -9.78
N TYR A 203 -7.14 6.30 -8.93
CA TYR A 203 -7.45 7.71 -8.64
C TYR A 203 -7.43 8.59 -9.90
N GLN A 204 -6.47 8.41 -10.81
CA GLN A 204 -6.39 9.16 -12.07
C GLN A 204 -7.55 8.85 -13.04
N TYR A 205 -8.25 7.73 -12.84
CA TYR A 205 -9.42 7.33 -13.62
C TYR A 205 -10.76 7.70 -12.97
N ARG A 206 -10.73 8.35 -11.80
CA ARG A 206 -11.93 8.80 -11.09
C ARG A 206 -12.80 9.72 -11.96
N GLY A 207 -14.10 9.65 -11.80
CA GLY A 207 -15.10 10.44 -12.56
C GLY A 207 -15.38 9.93 -13.97
N LYS A 208 -14.68 8.89 -14.43
CA LYS A 208 -14.85 8.36 -15.79
C LYS A 208 -15.84 7.19 -15.83
N GLY A 209 -16.48 7.00 -17.01
CA GLY A 209 -17.47 5.95 -17.23
C GLY A 209 -16.87 4.63 -17.73
N TRP A 210 -17.70 3.82 -18.41
CA TRP A 210 -17.34 2.48 -18.90
C TRP A 210 -16.11 2.42 -19.81
N ARG A 211 -15.81 3.49 -20.53
CA ARG A 211 -14.63 3.56 -21.44
C ARG A 211 -13.29 3.36 -20.73
N VAL A 212 -13.25 3.50 -19.42
CA VAL A 212 -12.04 3.33 -18.62
C VAL A 212 -11.86 1.90 -18.12
N VAL A 213 -12.93 1.12 -18.05
CA VAL A 213 -12.91 -0.25 -17.56
C VAL A 213 -11.84 -1.12 -18.25
N PRO A 214 -11.74 -1.16 -19.60
CA PRO A 214 -10.67 -1.93 -20.25
C PRO A 214 -9.26 -1.49 -19.84
N LYS A 215 -9.05 -0.18 -19.67
CA LYS A 215 -7.74 0.37 -19.26
C LYS A 215 -7.38 -0.07 -17.84
N ILE A 216 -8.35 -0.09 -16.92
CA ILE A 216 -8.15 -0.59 -15.55
C ILE A 216 -7.78 -2.07 -15.56
N PHE A 217 -8.50 -2.87 -16.39
CA PHE A 217 -8.21 -4.30 -16.52
C PHE A 217 -6.83 -4.56 -17.13
N ILE A 218 -6.36 -3.76 -18.09
CA ILE A 218 -5.00 -3.85 -18.62
C ILE A 218 -3.97 -3.61 -17.50
N TRP A 219 -4.12 -2.54 -16.71
CA TRP A 219 -3.23 -2.26 -15.57
C TRP A 219 -3.27 -3.35 -14.49
N MET A 220 -4.38 -4.06 -14.36
CA MET A 220 -4.50 -5.20 -13.45
C MET A 220 -3.92 -6.48 -14.05
N ALA A 221 -4.18 -6.76 -15.33
CA ALA A 221 -3.80 -8.00 -16.00
C ALA A 221 -2.29 -8.09 -16.26
N LEU A 222 -1.62 -6.98 -16.62
CA LEU A 222 -0.19 -6.98 -16.95
C LEU A 222 0.69 -7.52 -15.80
N PRO A 223 0.61 -7.01 -14.54
CA PRO A 223 1.41 -7.56 -13.47
C PRO A 223 1.01 -9.00 -13.11
N LEU A 224 -0.27 -9.35 -13.23
CA LEU A 224 -0.73 -10.73 -13.01
C LEU A 224 -0.15 -11.68 -14.07
N PHE A 225 -0.15 -11.29 -15.32
CA PHE A 225 0.48 -12.07 -16.40
C PHE A 225 1.97 -12.29 -16.13
N LEU A 226 2.72 -11.24 -15.77
CA LEU A 226 4.14 -11.37 -15.44
C LEU A 226 4.38 -12.28 -14.22
N THR A 227 3.49 -12.26 -13.21
CA THR A 227 3.61 -13.16 -12.06
C THR A 227 3.19 -14.59 -12.37
N LEU A 228 2.34 -14.83 -13.36
CA LEU A 228 2.00 -16.19 -13.85
C LEU A 228 3.18 -16.87 -14.54
N GLU A 229 4.06 -16.12 -15.20
CA GLU A 229 5.31 -16.63 -15.77
C GLU A 229 6.32 -17.08 -14.70
N LEU A 230 6.11 -16.68 -13.45
CA LEU A 230 6.84 -17.21 -12.31
C LEU A 230 6.11 -18.47 -11.82
N PRO A 231 6.79 -19.58 -11.58
CA PRO A 231 6.14 -20.83 -11.14
C PRO A 231 5.70 -20.78 -9.66
N ASN A 232 5.16 -19.66 -9.25
CA ASN A 232 4.68 -19.41 -7.90
C ASN A 232 3.27 -18.76 -7.91
N LEU A 233 2.24 -19.61 -8.09
CA LEU A 233 0.85 -19.18 -8.11
C LEU A 233 0.43 -18.40 -6.86
N GLY A 234 1.08 -18.63 -5.71
CA GLY A 234 0.76 -17.91 -4.47
C GLY A 234 0.97 -16.42 -4.57
N VAL A 235 2.06 -15.98 -5.25
CA VAL A 235 2.30 -14.55 -5.50
C VAL A 235 1.22 -13.96 -6.40
N THR A 236 0.86 -14.66 -7.48
CA THR A 236 -0.17 -14.22 -8.43
C THR A 236 -1.54 -14.10 -7.76
N ILE A 237 -1.94 -15.13 -7.00
CA ILE A 237 -3.22 -15.13 -6.28
C ILE A 237 -3.25 -14.00 -5.24
N SER A 238 -2.18 -13.84 -4.48
CA SER A 238 -2.08 -12.75 -3.48
C SER A 238 -2.17 -11.38 -4.15
N LEU A 239 -1.42 -11.17 -5.25
CA LEU A 239 -1.45 -9.92 -6.01
C LEU A 239 -2.84 -9.65 -6.62
N PHE A 240 -3.50 -10.68 -7.15
CA PHE A 240 -4.87 -10.58 -7.65
C PHE A 240 -5.83 -10.08 -6.56
N PHE A 241 -5.83 -10.69 -5.37
CA PHE A 241 -6.68 -10.27 -4.27
C PHE A 241 -6.36 -8.83 -3.80
N MET A 242 -5.10 -8.44 -3.79
CA MET A 242 -4.69 -7.07 -3.43
C MET A 242 -5.25 -6.04 -4.43
N LEU A 243 -5.06 -6.27 -5.74
CA LEU A 243 -5.54 -5.37 -6.80
C LEU A 243 -7.07 -5.36 -6.87
N ALA A 244 -7.72 -6.53 -6.78
CA ALA A 244 -9.17 -6.68 -6.78
C ALA A 244 -9.83 -5.97 -5.59
N SER A 245 -9.21 -6.05 -4.40
CA SER A 245 -9.68 -5.32 -3.22
C SER A 245 -9.63 -3.81 -3.40
N LEU A 246 -8.55 -3.26 -3.97
CA LEU A 246 -8.45 -1.83 -4.29
C LEU A 246 -9.50 -1.39 -5.32
N LEU A 247 -9.69 -2.18 -6.39
CA LEU A 247 -10.72 -1.90 -7.38
C LEU A 247 -12.12 -1.91 -6.74
N THR A 248 -12.39 -2.89 -5.87
CA THR A 248 -13.65 -3.00 -5.12
C THR A 248 -13.89 -1.75 -4.27
N ILE A 249 -12.87 -1.28 -3.53
CA ILE A 249 -12.96 -0.07 -2.71
C ILE A 249 -13.24 1.16 -3.58
N ALA A 250 -12.55 1.32 -4.72
CA ALA A 250 -12.73 2.44 -5.64
C ALA A 250 -14.16 2.47 -6.21
N VAL A 251 -14.68 1.33 -6.63
CA VAL A 251 -16.06 1.20 -7.15
C VAL A 251 -17.09 1.44 -6.05
N TRP A 252 -16.88 0.87 -4.86
CA TRP A 252 -17.78 1.04 -3.71
C TRP A 252 -17.89 2.51 -3.27
N LYS A 253 -16.78 3.25 -3.31
CA LYS A 253 -16.74 4.70 -3.04
C LYS A 253 -17.37 5.56 -4.14
N GLY A 254 -17.86 4.96 -5.23
CA GLY A 254 -18.53 5.68 -6.30
C GLY A 254 -17.59 6.51 -7.18
N TRP A 255 -16.33 6.09 -7.34
CA TRP A 255 -15.37 6.79 -8.19
C TRP A 255 -15.70 6.73 -9.69
N PHE A 256 -16.58 5.83 -10.07
CA PHE A 256 -16.95 5.61 -11.46
C PHE A 256 -18.45 5.85 -11.67
N THR A 257 -18.84 6.32 -12.87
CA THR A 257 -20.23 6.68 -13.20
C THR A 257 -21.12 5.47 -13.56
N PHE A 258 -20.61 4.24 -13.47
CA PHE A 258 -21.40 3.04 -13.73
C PHE A 258 -22.02 2.44 -12.45
N HIS A 259 -23.01 1.56 -12.62
CA HIS A 259 -23.73 0.92 -11.53
C HIS A 259 -22.81 0.02 -10.68
N LYS A 260 -22.40 0.50 -9.51
CA LYS A 260 -21.46 -0.16 -8.62
C LYS A 260 -21.85 -1.60 -8.25
N LYS A 261 -23.12 -1.86 -7.87
CA LYS A 261 -23.57 -3.21 -7.48
C LYS A 261 -23.45 -4.18 -8.64
N LYS A 262 -23.99 -3.84 -9.83
CA LYS A 262 -23.93 -4.70 -11.04
C LYS A 262 -22.48 -5.01 -11.44
N PHE A 263 -21.62 -4.00 -11.42
CA PHE A 263 -20.20 -4.19 -11.76
C PHE A 263 -19.51 -5.13 -10.76
N LEU A 264 -19.66 -4.90 -9.45
CA LEU A 264 -19.00 -5.73 -8.44
C LEU A 264 -19.51 -7.16 -8.44
N THR A 265 -20.82 -7.38 -8.61
CA THR A 265 -21.39 -8.75 -8.72
C THR A 265 -20.83 -9.48 -9.95
N ALA A 266 -20.77 -8.81 -11.11
CA ALA A 266 -20.19 -9.40 -12.32
C ALA A 266 -18.69 -9.65 -12.16
N PHE A 267 -17.94 -8.68 -11.64
CA PHE A 267 -16.50 -8.79 -11.43
C PHE A 267 -16.13 -9.97 -10.52
N TRP A 268 -16.71 -10.04 -9.32
CA TRP A 268 -16.43 -11.13 -8.39
C TRP A 268 -17.03 -12.46 -8.85
N GLY A 269 -18.22 -12.44 -9.47
CA GLY A 269 -18.81 -13.64 -10.07
C GLY A 269 -17.89 -14.28 -11.11
N ILE A 270 -17.37 -13.50 -12.07
CA ILE A 270 -16.44 -13.98 -13.08
C ILE A 270 -15.10 -14.40 -12.43
N SER A 271 -14.58 -13.60 -11.49
CA SER A 271 -13.29 -13.86 -10.84
C SER A 271 -13.28 -15.17 -10.03
N ILE A 272 -14.42 -15.60 -9.50
CA ILE A 272 -14.55 -16.85 -8.76
C ILE A 272 -14.92 -18.00 -9.70
N SER A 273 -15.89 -17.81 -10.59
CA SER A 273 -16.38 -18.89 -11.46
C SER A 273 -15.37 -19.32 -12.52
N PHE A 274 -14.60 -18.36 -13.07
CA PHE A 274 -13.65 -18.65 -14.15
C PHE A 274 -12.51 -19.61 -13.71
N PRO A 275 -11.79 -19.42 -12.59
CA PRO A 275 -10.79 -20.38 -12.13
C PRO A 275 -11.39 -21.76 -11.81
N ILE A 276 -12.56 -21.80 -11.17
CA ILE A 276 -13.24 -23.05 -10.83
C ILE A 276 -13.62 -23.82 -12.10
N ALA A 277 -14.24 -23.15 -13.08
CA ALA A 277 -14.60 -23.74 -14.35
C ALA A 277 -13.36 -24.20 -15.13
N SER A 278 -12.27 -23.38 -15.13
CA SER A 278 -11.03 -23.73 -15.79
C SER A 278 -10.42 -25.01 -15.22
N VAL A 279 -10.34 -25.12 -13.90
CA VAL A 279 -9.84 -26.34 -13.22
C VAL A 279 -10.72 -27.54 -13.56
N ALA A 280 -12.06 -27.40 -13.48
CA ALA A 280 -13.00 -28.48 -13.80
C ALA A 280 -12.84 -28.97 -15.26
N ILE A 281 -12.73 -28.06 -16.23
CA ILE A 281 -12.50 -28.39 -17.63
C ILE A 281 -11.15 -29.10 -17.82
N LEU A 282 -10.09 -28.60 -17.20
CA LEU A 282 -8.76 -29.22 -17.29
C LEU A 282 -8.72 -30.61 -16.65
N MET A 283 -9.46 -30.83 -15.57
CA MET A 283 -9.63 -32.16 -14.97
C MET A 283 -10.37 -33.11 -15.92
N GLN A 284 -11.51 -32.68 -16.50
CA GLN A 284 -12.29 -33.50 -17.44
C GLN A 284 -11.54 -33.83 -18.72
N THR A 285 -10.71 -32.92 -19.23
CA THR A 285 -9.91 -33.11 -20.45
C THR A 285 -8.61 -33.87 -20.21
N GLY A 286 -8.30 -34.28 -18.97
CA GLY A 286 -7.08 -34.99 -18.61
C GLY A 286 -5.79 -34.18 -18.82
N LYS A 287 -5.88 -32.85 -18.95
CA LYS A 287 -4.74 -31.97 -19.19
C LYS A 287 -4.01 -31.54 -17.91
N LEU A 288 -4.56 -31.86 -16.73
CA LEU A 288 -3.86 -31.66 -15.46
C LEU A 288 -2.84 -32.78 -15.23
N ALA A 289 -1.64 -32.39 -14.84
CA ALA A 289 -0.63 -33.36 -14.42
C ALA A 289 -1.07 -34.08 -13.13
N LEU A 290 -0.71 -35.36 -12.97
CA LEU A 290 -1.08 -36.17 -11.80
C LEU A 290 -0.73 -35.51 -10.48
N TYR A 291 0.41 -34.83 -10.38
CA TYR A 291 0.81 -34.13 -9.17
C TYR A 291 -0.09 -32.91 -8.85
N GLN A 292 -0.69 -32.26 -9.86
CA GLN A 292 -1.62 -31.15 -9.66
C GLN A 292 -2.95 -31.66 -9.13
N ILE A 293 -3.42 -32.80 -9.67
CA ILE A 293 -4.62 -33.48 -9.19
C ILE A 293 -4.42 -33.94 -7.73
N ALA A 294 -3.29 -34.58 -7.44
CA ALA A 294 -2.93 -35.00 -6.09
C ALA A 294 -2.88 -33.82 -5.10
N ARG A 295 -2.36 -32.68 -5.52
CA ARG A 295 -2.39 -31.45 -4.70
C ARG A 295 -3.81 -30.99 -4.40
N ILE A 296 -4.69 -30.93 -5.40
CA ILE A 296 -6.08 -30.54 -5.20
C ILE A 296 -6.78 -31.48 -4.21
N HIS A 297 -6.62 -32.80 -4.39
CA HIS A 297 -7.19 -33.79 -3.49
C HIS A 297 -6.66 -33.65 -2.05
N ALA A 298 -5.35 -33.42 -1.86
CA ALA A 298 -4.75 -33.28 -0.54
C ALA A 298 -5.25 -32.05 0.26
N LEU A 299 -5.87 -31.07 -0.38
CA LEU A 299 -6.52 -29.95 0.33
C LEU A 299 -7.79 -30.41 1.06
N PHE A 300 -8.56 -31.29 0.42
CA PHE A 300 -9.87 -31.73 0.90
C PHE A 300 -9.82 -33.07 1.62
N ASP A 301 -8.87 -33.94 1.26
CA ASP A 301 -8.71 -35.26 1.83
C ASP A 301 -7.36 -35.37 2.57
N PRO A 302 -7.39 -35.43 3.93
CA PRO A 302 -6.18 -35.58 4.74
C PRO A 302 -5.45 -36.92 4.53
N THR A 303 -6.09 -37.93 3.94
CA THR A 303 -5.48 -39.24 3.70
C THR A 303 -4.57 -39.26 2.49
N VAL A 304 -4.71 -38.29 1.59
CA VAL A 304 -3.82 -38.14 0.43
C VAL A 304 -2.45 -37.67 0.88
N GLU A 305 -1.42 -38.42 0.55
CA GLU A 305 -0.05 -38.12 0.95
C GLU A 305 0.44 -36.79 0.33
N ASN A 306 0.59 -35.80 1.18
CA ASN A 306 1.30 -34.56 0.87
C ASN A 306 2.15 -34.16 2.08
N HIS A 307 3.41 -34.56 2.03
CA HIS A 307 4.36 -34.35 3.14
C HIS A 307 4.37 -32.92 3.68
N ALA A 308 4.33 -31.92 2.82
CA ALA A 308 4.42 -30.51 3.24
C ALA A 308 3.20 -30.07 4.03
N LEU A 309 1.96 -30.39 3.56
CA LEU A 309 0.72 -30.08 4.26
C LEU A 309 0.57 -30.86 5.56
N GLN A 310 0.86 -32.17 5.52
CA GLN A 310 0.80 -33.02 6.69
C GLN A 310 1.79 -32.57 7.77
N THR A 311 3.00 -32.19 7.38
CA THR A 311 4.01 -31.65 8.29
C THR A 311 3.51 -30.36 8.97
N LEU A 312 3.01 -29.39 8.21
CA LEU A 312 2.48 -28.13 8.77
C LEU A 312 1.32 -28.39 9.73
N ARG A 313 0.34 -29.21 9.33
CA ARG A 313 -0.80 -29.60 10.18
C ARG A 313 -0.31 -30.30 11.45
N SER A 314 0.63 -31.23 11.33
CA SER A 314 1.19 -31.96 12.49
C SER A 314 1.96 -31.05 13.44
N ILE A 315 2.66 -30.04 12.95
CA ILE A 315 3.35 -29.06 13.78
C ILE A 315 2.33 -28.28 14.61
N VAL A 316 1.29 -27.73 13.98
CA VAL A 316 0.28 -26.92 14.68
C VAL A 316 -0.49 -27.77 15.70
N THR A 317 -0.94 -28.97 15.33
CA THR A 317 -1.73 -29.83 16.22
C THR A 317 -0.92 -30.37 17.40
N ASN A 318 0.40 -30.53 17.28
CA ASN A 318 1.27 -31.01 18.34
C ASN A 318 2.03 -29.88 19.07
N SER A 319 1.82 -28.61 18.68
CA SER A 319 2.45 -27.49 19.36
C SER A 319 1.80 -27.26 20.73
N ALA A 320 2.62 -27.07 21.75
CA ALA A 320 2.15 -26.67 23.07
C ALA A 320 1.66 -25.20 23.02
N PHE A 321 0.79 -24.82 23.95
CA PHE A 321 0.39 -23.42 24.08
C PHE A 321 1.60 -22.54 24.47
N ILE A 322 2.45 -23.02 25.40
CA ILE A 322 3.72 -22.42 25.78
C ILE A 322 4.77 -23.51 25.79
N GLY A 323 5.97 -23.22 25.25
CA GLY A 323 7.09 -24.13 25.22
C GLY A 323 7.25 -24.92 23.93
N ALA A 324 8.25 -25.80 23.89
CA ALA A 324 8.62 -26.53 22.70
C ALA A 324 7.73 -27.75 22.41
N SER A 325 7.45 -28.00 21.12
CA SER A 325 6.77 -29.20 20.65
C SER A 325 7.71 -30.42 20.62
N ASN A 326 7.17 -31.60 20.81
CA ASN A 326 7.92 -32.86 20.65
C ASN A 326 8.25 -33.18 19.18
N LYS A 327 7.57 -32.56 18.21
CA LYS A 327 7.77 -32.77 16.76
C LYS A 327 8.50 -31.63 16.05
N LYS A 328 9.29 -30.84 16.76
CA LYS A 328 10.09 -29.72 16.20
C LYS A 328 11.07 -30.13 15.11
N SER A 329 11.53 -31.38 15.11
CA SER A 329 12.49 -31.93 14.13
C SER A 329 11.90 -32.10 12.72
N LEU A 330 10.58 -31.95 12.54
CA LEU A 330 9.93 -32.06 11.24
C LEU A 330 10.06 -30.79 10.39
N LEU A 331 10.49 -29.67 10.97
CA LEU A 331 10.72 -28.44 10.22
C LEU A 331 11.98 -28.58 9.37
N GLN A 332 11.81 -28.33 8.07
CA GLN A 332 12.87 -28.36 7.06
C GLN A 332 13.22 -26.93 6.56
N GLU A 333 13.64 -26.79 5.32
CA GLU A 333 13.98 -25.50 4.70
C GLU A 333 12.87 -24.45 4.85
N GLY A 334 13.24 -23.16 4.95
CA GLY A 334 12.29 -22.06 5.06
C GLY A 334 11.82 -21.71 6.48
N GLN A 335 12.41 -22.34 7.51
CA GLN A 335 12.03 -22.14 8.94
C GLN A 335 12.05 -20.68 9.38
N ASN A 336 12.98 -19.89 8.88
CA ASN A 336 13.16 -18.48 9.22
C ASN A 336 12.47 -17.51 8.26
N SER A 337 11.88 -18.01 7.17
CA SER A 337 11.21 -17.20 6.12
C SER A 337 9.73 -17.53 5.99
N ASP A 338 9.40 -18.47 5.12
CA ASP A 338 8.02 -18.81 4.74
C ASP A 338 7.24 -19.44 5.90
N TYR A 339 7.91 -20.25 6.73
CA TYR A 339 7.31 -20.99 7.85
C TYR A 339 7.60 -20.40 9.22
N ILE A 340 7.86 -19.09 9.29
CA ILE A 340 8.26 -18.43 10.55
C ILE A 340 7.24 -18.67 11.68
N LEU A 341 5.93 -18.59 11.41
CA LEU A 341 4.89 -18.83 12.42
C LEU A 341 4.85 -20.30 12.87
N SER A 342 5.02 -21.25 11.95
CA SER A 342 5.11 -22.68 12.28
C SER A 342 6.33 -22.94 13.13
N THR A 343 7.46 -22.32 12.83
CA THR A 343 8.70 -22.42 13.61
C THR A 343 8.52 -21.85 15.01
N LEU A 344 7.92 -20.66 15.13
CA LEU A 344 7.64 -20.07 16.44
C LEU A 344 6.70 -20.96 17.27
N SER A 345 5.65 -21.51 16.65
CA SER A 345 4.73 -22.42 17.32
C SER A 345 5.43 -23.70 17.78
N ALA A 346 6.31 -24.27 16.98
CA ALA A 346 7.03 -25.51 17.28
C ALA A 346 8.07 -25.35 18.40
N TYR A 347 8.81 -24.25 18.41
CA TYR A 347 9.93 -24.07 19.36
C TYR A 347 9.57 -23.30 20.63
N TYR A 348 8.59 -22.38 20.54
CA TYR A 348 8.26 -21.49 21.65
C TYR A 348 6.78 -21.54 22.07
N GLY A 349 5.96 -22.24 21.30
CA GLY A 349 4.54 -22.39 21.56
C GLY A 349 3.66 -21.44 20.75
N ILE A 350 2.38 -21.79 20.68
CA ILE A 350 1.36 -21.07 19.90
C ILE A 350 1.23 -19.60 20.37
N LEU A 351 1.39 -19.35 21.68
CA LEU A 351 1.27 -18.01 22.25
C LEU A 351 2.25 -17.01 21.60
N VAL A 352 3.50 -17.40 21.34
CA VAL A 352 4.51 -16.52 20.72
C VAL A 352 4.14 -16.22 19.27
N ALA A 353 3.66 -17.21 18.52
CA ALA A 353 3.16 -16.99 17.17
C ALA A 353 1.94 -16.06 17.15
N LEU A 354 0.99 -16.22 18.08
CA LEU A 354 -0.17 -15.33 18.23
C LEU A 354 0.24 -13.90 18.57
N VAL A 355 1.23 -13.69 19.44
CA VAL A 355 1.74 -12.35 19.75
C VAL A 355 2.34 -11.70 18.50
N ALA A 356 3.10 -12.44 17.70
CA ALA A 356 3.64 -11.92 16.43
C ALA A 356 2.53 -11.51 15.47
N VAL A 357 1.50 -12.34 15.30
CA VAL A 357 0.33 -12.01 14.45
C VAL A 357 -0.43 -10.79 15.00
N LEU A 358 -0.65 -10.71 16.32
CA LEU A 358 -1.32 -9.58 16.95
C LEU A 358 -0.60 -8.25 16.69
N LEU A 359 0.74 -8.23 16.82
CA LEU A 359 1.54 -7.04 16.56
C LEU A 359 1.39 -6.56 15.11
N ILE A 360 1.36 -7.49 14.14
CA ILE A 360 1.09 -7.15 12.74
C ILE A 360 -0.33 -6.63 12.54
N LEU A 361 -1.34 -7.23 13.18
CA LEU A 361 -2.72 -6.76 13.08
C LEU A 361 -2.90 -5.36 13.68
N LEU A 362 -2.22 -5.05 14.77
CA LEU A 362 -2.21 -3.70 15.35
C LEU A 362 -1.59 -2.67 14.39
N LEU A 363 -0.50 -3.04 13.73
CA LEU A 363 0.12 -2.20 12.69
C LEU A 363 -0.82 -1.99 11.50
N ILE A 364 -1.42 -3.07 10.99
CA ILE A 364 -2.38 -3.03 9.87
C ILE A 364 -3.55 -2.11 10.23
N ARG A 365 -4.14 -2.27 11.42
CA ARG A 365 -5.19 -1.37 11.93
C ARG A 365 -4.74 0.08 11.89
N LYS A 366 -3.50 0.36 12.33
CA LYS A 366 -2.95 1.71 12.33
C LYS A 366 -2.78 2.28 10.92
N ILE A 367 -2.31 1.48 9.97
CA ILE A 367 -2.20 1.86 8.56
C ILE A 367 -3.58 2.22 7.99
N PHE A 368 -4.60 1.39 8.22
CA PHE A 368 -5.97 1.69 7.78
C PHE A 368 -6.55 2.93 8.44
N GLN A 369 -6.29 3.16 9.73
CA GLN A 369 -6.70 4.39 10.42
C GLN A 369 -6.07 5.64 9.80
N ILE A 370 -4.76 5.59 9.50
CA ILE A 370 -4.05 6.69 8.83
C ILE A 370 -4.67 6.94 7.44
N SER A 371 -4.90 5.88 6.68
CA SER A 371 -5.42 5.96 5.32
C SER A 371 -6.85 6.49 5.29
N SER A 372 -7.73 6.00 6.16
CA SER A 372 -9.13 6.44 6.23
C SER A 372 -9.29 7.89 6.70
N SER A 373 -8.35 8.39 7.50
CA SER A 373 -8.38 9.76 8.01
C SER A 373 -7.82 10.80 7.03
N GLN A 374 -7.42 10.40 5.80
CA GLN A 374 -6.91 11.30 4.79
C GLN A 374 -8.04 12.12 4.15
N LYS A 375 -7.88 13.43 4.08
CA LYS A 375 -8.76 14.32 3.30
C LYS A 375 -8.59 14.11 1.79
N ASN A 376 -7.36 13.82 1.36
CA ASN A 376 -7.02 13.56 -0.03
C ASN A 376 -7.26 12.09 -0.40
N GLN A 377 -8.11 11.84 -1.39
CA GLN A 377 -8.47 10.49 -1.84
C GLN A 377 -7.33 9.73 -2.52
N LEU A 378 -6.34 10.42 -3.10
CA LEU A 378 -5.12 9.78 -3.60
C LEU A 378 -4.34 9.13 -2.45
N GLY A 379 -4.05 9.89 -1.39
CA GLY A 379 -3.35 9.39 -0.22
C GLY A 379 -4.11 8.26 0.47
N MET A 380 -5.44 8.40 0.58
CA MET A 380 -6.31 7.35 1.10
C MET A 380 -6.16 6.04 0.32
N MET A 381 -6.23 6.07 -1.01
CA MET A 381 -6.19 4.86 -1.82
C MET A 381 -4.81 4.22 -1.86
N MET A 382 -3.74 5.01 -1.95
CA MET A 382 -2.37 4.50 -1.84
C MET A 382 -2.10 3.87 -0.47
N GLY A 383 -2.59 4.50 0.60
CA GLY A 383 -2.47 3.98 1.96
C GLY A 383 -3.27 2.69 2.17
N TYR A 384 -4.48 2.59 1.62
CA TYR A 384 -5.22 1.32 1.58
C TYR A 384 -4.44 0.25 0.82
N GLY A 385 -3.81 0.60 -0.30
CA GLY A 385 -2.94 -0.33 -1.04
C GLY A 385 -1.83 -0.90 -0.15
N CYS A 386 -1.12 -0.05 0.58
CA CYS A 386 -0.12 -0.51 1.53
C CYS A 386 -0.72 -1.42 2.62
N GLY A 387 -1.85 -1.02 3.23
CA GLY A 387 -2.52 -1.80 4.27
C GLY A 387 -3.00 -3.17 3.79
N ILE A 388 -3.52 -3.25 2.56
CA ILE A 388 -3.96 -4.50 1.92
C ILE A 388 -2.78 -5.45 1.69
N VAL A 389 -1.61 -4.92 1.26
CA VAL A 389 -0.40 -5.76 1.12
C VAL A 389 -0.03 -6.40 2.45
N PHE A 390 0.02 -5.63 3.53
CA PHE A 390 0.30 -6.17 4.86
C PHE A 390 -0.73 -7.20 5.31
N PHE A 391 -2.01 -6.91 5.09
CA PHE A 391 -3.11 -7.79 5.49
C PHE A 391 -3.07 -9.12 4.73
N VAL A 392 -3.01 -9.08 3.40
CA VAL A 392 -3.04 -10.28 2.55
C VAL A 392 -1.79 -11.13 2.80
N SER A 393 -0.61 -10.52 2.93
CA SER A 393 0.63 -11.27 3.21
C SER A 393 0.58 -11.97 4.58
N ALA A 394 0.12 -11.29 5.62
CA ALA A 394 -0.02 -11.88 6.94
C ALA A 394 -1.11 -12.97 6.97
N PHE A 395 -2.26 -12.71 6.35
CA PHE A 395 -3.37 -13.67 6.25
C PHE A 395 -2.94 -14.94 5.51
N TRP A 396 -2.23 -14.80 4.38
CA TRP A 396 -1.73 -15.93 3.62
C TRP A 396 -0.72 -16.77 4.42
N ASN A 397 0.18 -16.10 5.16
CA ASN A 397 1.15 -16.79 6.02
C ASN A 397 0.45 -17.59 7.14
N VAL A 398 -0.61 -17.05 7.72
CA VAL A 398 -1.43 -17.77 8.72
C VAL A 398 -2.13 -19.00 8.08
N LEU A 399 -2.71 -18.85 6.88
CA LEU A 399 -3.37 -19.99 6.19
C LEU A 399 -2.37 -21.11 5.86
N VAL A 400 -1.16 -20.77 5.41
CA VAL A 400 -0.07 -21.75 5.18
C VAL A 400 0.32 -22.42 6.50
N THR A 401 0.51 -21.64 7.57
CA THR A 401 0.85 -22.19 8.89
C THR A 401 -0.17 -23.19 9.40
N LEU A 402 -1.47 -22.93 9.19
CA LEU A 402 -2.56 -23.82 9.56
C LEU A 402 -2.70 -25.03 8.61
N GLY A 403 -1.93 -25.11 7.53
CA GLY A 403 -2.03 -26.17 6.53
C GLY A 403 -3.37 -26.16 5.78
N LEU A 404 -4.00 -24.97 5.65
CA LEU A 404 -5.26 -24.79 4.91
C LEU A 404 -5.02 -24.52 3.42
N VAL A 405 -3.86 -24.05 3.06
CA VAL A 405 -3.41 -23.80 1.68
C VAL A 405 -2.03 -24.42 1.48
N PHE A 406 -1.68 -24.73 0.21
CA PHE A 406 -0.35 -25.24 -0.09
C PHE A 406 0.73 -24.25 0.34
N PRO A 407 1.87 -24.78 0.82
CA PRO A 407 3.05 -23.97 1.03
C PRO A 407 3.50 -23.38 -0.30
N THR A 408 3.30 -22.09 -0.40
CA THR A 408 3.75 -21.24 -1.50
C THR A 408 4.64 -20.17 -0.92
N TYR A 409 5.36 -19.43 -1.76
CA TYR A 409 6.11 -18.27 -1.29
C TYR A 409 5.19 -17.32 -0.54
N THR A 410 5.46 -17.16 0.74
CA THR A 410 4.73 -16.27 1.65
C THR A 410 5.70 -15.61 2.60
N PHE A 411 5.36 -14.48 3.16
CA PHE A 411 6.15 -13.84 4.20
C PHE A 411 5.26 -13.19 5.23
N LEU A 412 5.71 -13.20 6.46
CA LEU A 412 5.12 -12.41 7.52
C LEU A 412 5.87 -11.08 7.58
N PRO A 413 5.22 -9.94 7.30
CA PRO A 413 5.88 -8.63 7.35
C PRO A 413 6.69 -8.45 8.64
N PHE A 414 7.88 -7.91 8.55
CA PHE A 414 8.92 -7.78 9.59
C PHE A 414 9.60 -9.08 10.01
N PHE A 415 8.86 -10.15 10.29
CA PHE A 415 9.37 -11.31 11.00
C PHE A 415 10.05 -12.33 10.10
N SER A 416 9.58 -12.49 8.84
CA SER A 416 10.23 -13.40 7.89
C SER A 416 11.62 -12.91 7.50
N TYR A 417 12.57 -13.83 7.43
CA TYR A 417 13.88 -13.58 6.87
C TYR A 417 13.76 -13.35 5.35
N GLY A 418 14.39 -12.29 4.87
CA GLY A 418 14.46 -12.00 3.44
C GLY A 418 14.81 -10.53 3.20
N GLY A 419 15.92 -10.27 2.49
CA GLY A 419 16.38 -8.90 2.25
C GLY A 419 15.37 -8.08 1.44
N VAL A 420 14.88 -8.64 0.33
CA VAL A 420 13.93 -7.95 -0.56
C VAL A 420 12.56 -7.75 0.10
N THR A 421 12.05 -8.79 0.77
CA THR A 421 10.78 -8.71 1.53
C THR A 421 10.82 -7.61 2.59
N MET A 422 11.93 -7.52 3.28
CA MET A 422 12.13 -6.51 4.31
C MET A 422 12.16 -5.11 3.71
N VAL A 423 12.92 -4.91 2.63
CA VAL A 423 12.97 -3.63 1.90
C VAL A 423 11.56 -3.23 1.39
N VAL A 424 10.80 -4.16 0.80
CA VAL A 424 9.42 -3.92 0.34
C VAL A 424 8.52 -3.48 1.50
N THR A 425 8.59 -4.20 2.63
CA THR A 425 7.83 -3.88 3.84
C THR A 425 8.09 -2.44 4.30
N TYR A 426 9.35 -2.05 4.36
CA TYR A 426 9.73 -0.72 4.84
C TYR A 426 9.49 0.40 3.82
N ILE A 427 9.61 0.13 2.51
CA ILE A 427 9.20 1.08 1.46
C ILE A 427 7.69 1.38 1.58
N LEU A 428 6.85 0.35 1.73
CA LEU A 428 5.41 0.53 1.91
C LEU A 428 5.09 1.37 3.16
N LEU A 429 5.81 1.14 4.26
CA LEU A 429 5.68 1.99 5.46
C LEU A 429 6.16 3.42 5.21
N GLY A 430 7.23 3.61 4.45
CA GLY A 430 7.70 4.92 4.03
C GLY A 430 6.62 5.70 3.26
N ILE A 431 5.89 5.02 2.36
CA ILE A 431 4.74 5.61 1.65
C ILE A 431 3.63 6.00 2.65
N VAL A 432 3.27 5.13 3.60
CA VAL A 432 2.25 5.43 4.62
C VAL A 432 2.67 6.61 5.51
N LEU A 433 3.94 6.68 5.89
CA LEU A 433 4.48 7.80 6.67
C LEU A 433 4.49 9.10 5.87
N SER A 434 4.80 9.05 4.56
CA SER A 434 4.68 10.21 3.67
C SER A 434 3.23 10.69 3.56
N ILE A 435 2.27 9.78 3.42
CA ILE A 435 0.83 10.09 3.41
C ILE A 435 0.43 10.77 4.72
N TYR A 436 0.88 10.25 5.87
CA TYR A 436 0.61 10.85 7.17
C TYR A 436 1.20 12.27 7.28
N ARG A 437 2.43 12.46 6.79
CA ARG A 437 3.14 13.73 6.83
C ARG A 437 2.37 14.86 6.14
N TYR A 438 1.77 14.56 4.99
CA TYR A 438 1.07 15.55 4.16
C TYR A 438 -0.45 15.55 4.34
N LYS A 439 -0.95 14.95 5.42
CA LYS A 439 -2.39 14.77 5.68
C LYS A 439 -3.20 16.08 5.60
N ASN A 440 -2.66 17.17 6.15
CA ASN A 440 -3.34 18.45 6.22
C ASN A 440 -2.86 19.45 5.15
N VAL A 441 -1.90 19.06 4.30
CA VAL A 441 -1.25 19.96 3.33
C VAL A 441 -1.97 19.98 1.99
N LEU A 442 -2.53 18.83 1.58
CA LEU A 442 -3.09 18.63 0.24
C LEU A 442 -4.60 18.39 0.32
N SER A 443 -5.38 19.31 -0.24
CA SER A 443 -6.82 19.10 -0.43
C SER A 443 -7.11 18.31 -1.72
N ASP A 444 -8.22 17.54 -1.71
CA ASP A 444 -8.64 16.73 -2.87
C ASP A 444 -9.04 17.62 -4.07
N THR A 445 -9.68 18.75 -3.80
CA THR A 445 -10.17 19.71 -4.79
C THR A 445 -9.05 20.28 -5.65
N TYR A 446 -7.92 20.64 -5.03
CA TYR A 446 -6.76 21.18 -5.74
C TYR A 446 -6.08 20.14 -6.64
N MET A 447 -5.92 18.93 -6.14
CA MET A 447 -5.29 17.84 -6.90
C MET A 447 -6.15 17.39 -8.10
N TYR A 448 -7.46 17.45 -7.96
CA TYR A 448 -8.39 17.09 -9.02
C TYR A 448 -8.38 18.13 -10.17
N LYS A 449 -8.45 19.45 -9.89
CA LYS A 449 -8.36 20.52 -10.90
C LYS A 449 -7.02 20.50 -11.65
N LYS A 450 -5.88 20.36 -10.94
CA LYS A 450 -4.54 20.38 -11.55
C LYS A 450 -4.29 19.23 -12.54
N ASN A 451 -5.00 18.10 -12.40
CA ASN A 451 -4.87 16.97 -13.33
C ASN A 451 -5.69 17.16 -14.64
N TRP A 452 -6.64 18.12 -14.70
CA TRP A 452 -7.43 18.39 -15.88
C TRP A 452 -6.83 19.45 -16.80
N ASP A 453 -6.02 20.37 -16.28
CA ASP A 453 -5.35 21.42 -17.05
C ASP A 453 -4.11 20.91 -17.81
N VAL A 454 -3.77 19.64 -17.71
CA VAL A 454 -2.58 19.00 -18.34
C VAL A 454 -2.97 17.79 -19.23
N ALA A 455 -4.27 17.54 -19.41
CA ALA A 455 -4.81 16.50 -20.29
C ALA A 455 -5.60 17.13 -21.43
#